data_6c294b37e39564d4523b6546cf656221
#
_entry.id   6c294b37e39564d4523b6546cf656221
#
_cell.length_a   1.000
_cell.length_b   1.000
_cell.length_c   1.000
_cell.angle_alpha   90.00
_cell.angle_beta   90.00
_cell.angle_gamma   90.00
#
_symmetry.space_group_name_H-M   'P 1'
#
loop_
_entity.id
_entity.type
_entity.pdbx_description
1 polymer ?
#
loop_
_entity_poly.entity_id
_entity_poly.type
_entity_poly.pdbx_seq_one_letter_code
_entity_poly.pdbx_strand_id
1 'polypeptide(L)'
;MDVETNTKQNFYARFHESHAALEAQIELLPSVSPTERPEAIDRCLAAISTLSDVVKDASSYLPAYDQRSYSEQIRGLSDKLSEIRKAITPKQKFSFKSKGKDTAATIGGAMKSSSVSSPPAPQTASTTPTSDQLKADNLIISNLSEKYISHTQPPSLASSTSSLLLSDISTSIILLPTTKTPLFSSAAVKNVTNSLLFLSGAINGPIHLTLLRNTTILVACQQFRMHDAKNVDVYLLCSSRPIIEDCSNVRFAPLEVDAGGEWESVENLWDQVDDFKWLKSGHSPNWEVMREEERIGRGEWSAVREWRVGDQKEEDAVRGVLRKYIRGGV
;
A
#
# COMPACT_ATOMS: atom_id res chain seq x y z
N MET A 1 22.41 37.55 -3.85
CA MET A 1 21.74 36.67 -4.85
C MET A 1 22.58 35.47 -5.28
N ASP A 2 23.86 35.39 -4.96
CA ASP A 2 24.77 34.41 -5.57
C ASP A 2 24.96 33.08 -4.79
N VAL A 3 24.69 33.06 -3.49
CA VAL A 3 24.94 31.86 -2.64
C VAL A 3 23.87 30.77 -2.84
N GLU A 4 22.60 31.14 -2.94
CA GLU A 4 21.51 30.15 -3.17
C GLU A 4 21.54 29.55 -4.56
N THR A 5 21.88 30.33 -5.57
CA THR A 5 22.02 29.85 -6.95
C THR A 5 23.17 28.85 -7.07
N ASN A 6 24.29 29.11 -6.39
CA ASN A 6 25.44 28.23 -6.36
C ASN A 6 25.12 26.90 -5.61
N THR A 7 24.33 26.94 -4.53
CA THR A 7 23.94 25.75 -3.77
C THR A 7 23.04 24.84 -4.61
N LYS A 8 22.07 25.40 -5.35
CA LYS A 8 21.19 24.65 -6.25
C LYS A 8 21.94 24.00 -7.42
N GLN A 9 22.86 24.75 -8.04
CA GLN A 9 23.69 24.22 -9.13
C GLN A 9 24.61 23.10 -8.65
N ASN A 10 25.22 23.26 -7.47
CA ASN A 10 26.07 22.22 -6.88
C ASN A 10 25.25 20.96 -6.52
N PHE A 11 24.02 21.14 -5.99
CA PHE A 11 23.13 20.02 -5.73
C PHE A 11 22.75 19.28 -7.01
N TYR A 12 22.36 20.01 -8.05
CA TYR A 12 22.02 19.46 -9.36
C TYR A 12 23.15 18.60 -9.92
N ALA A 13 24.38 19.15 -9.95
CA ALA A 13 25.54 18.42 -10.47
C ALA A 13 25.82 17.13 -9.70
N ARG A 14 25.80 17.19 -8.35
CA ARG A 14 26.03 16.03 -7.47
C ARG A 14 24.93 14.99 -7.59
N PHE A 15 23.67 15.42 -7.69
CA PHE A 15 22.55 14.50 -7.87
C PHE A 15 22.67 13.74 -9.20
N HIS A 16 22.91 14.46 -10.30
CA HIS A 16 23.02 13.82 -11.62
C HIS A 16 24.24 12.90 -11.73
N GLU A 17 25.36 13.25 -11.12
CA GLU A 17 26.53 12.37 -11.05
C GLU A 17 26.21 11.07 -10.27
N SER A 18 25.58 11.20 -9.10
CA SER A 18 25.18 10.05 -8.29
C SER A 18 24.14 9.17 -8.99
N HIS A 19 23.16 9.79 -9.65
CA HIS A 19 22.12 9.12 -10.41
C HIS A 19 22.74 8.30 -11.57
N ALA A 20 23.60 8.92 -12.38
CA ALA A 20 24.23 8.28 -13.51
C ALA A 20 25.17 7.13 -13.09
N ALA A 21 25.91 7.33 -12.00
CA ALA A 21 26.77 6.28 -11.44
C ALA A 21 25.96 5.07 -10.95
N LEU A 22 24.83 5.33 -10.28
CA LEU A 22 23.94 4.29 -9.78
C LEU A 22 23.21 3.56 -10.92
N GLU A 23 22.77 4.29 -11.94
CA GLU A 23 22.17 3.72 -13.14
C GLU A 23 23.14 2.76 -13.84
N ALA A 24 24.39 3.17 -14.03
CA ALA A 24 25.43 2.30 -14.60
C ALA A 24 25.69 1.05 -13.73
N GLN A 25 25.69 1.17 -12.41
CA GLN A 25 25.82 0.02 -11.50
C GLN A 25 24.64 -0.95 -11.66
N ILE A 26 23.43 -0.46 -11.78
CA ILE A 26 22.24 -1.28 -12.00
C ILE A 26 22.32 -2.02 -13.35
N GLU A 27 22.77 -1.36 -14.41
CA GLU A 27 22.95 -1.97 -15.73
C GLU A 27 24.04 -3.07 -15.78
N LEU A 28 25.03 -2.97 -14.91
CA LEU A 28 26.09 -3.98 -14.80
C LEU A 28 25.68 -5.23 -14.01
N LEU A 29 24.57 -5.22 -13.26
CA LEU A 29 24.12 -6.35 -12.45
C LEU A 29 24.01 -7.69 -13.20
N PRO A 30 23.56 -7.76 -14.47
CA PRO A 30 23.52 -9.01 -15.21
C PRO A 30 24.90 -9.63 -15.43
N SER A 31 25.97 -8.82 -15.51
CA SER A 31 27.37 -9.27 -15.72
C SER A 31 28.08 -9.69 -14.43
N VAL A 32 27.50 -9.36 -13.25
CA VAL A 32 28.04 -9.75 -11.95
C VAL A 32 27.84 -11.24 -11.71
N SER A 33 28.84 -11.89 -11.08
CA SER A 33 28.80 -13.33 -10.79
C SER A 33 27.55 -13.70 -9.95
N PRO A 34 26.95 -14.88 -10.14
CA PRO A 34 25.75 -15.30 -9.39
C PRO A 34 25.91 -15.25 -7.86
N THR A 35 27.11 -15.43 -7.36
CA THR A 35 27.45 -15.42 -5.92
C THR A 35 27.53 -14.02 -5.34
N GLU A 36 27.98 -13.04 -6.11
CA GLU A 36 28.15 -11.64 -5.67
C GLU A 36 26.92 -10.77 -6.00
N ARG A 37 26.04 -11.29 -6.82
CA ARG A 37 24.84 -10.57 -7.30
C ARG A 37 23.89 -10.12 -6.21
N PRO A 38 23.58 -10.92 -5.16
CA PRO A 38 22.72 -10.46 -4.05
C PRO A 38 23.32 -9.24 -3.36
N GLU A 39 24.59 -9.26 -3.04
CA GLU A 39 25.29 -8.15 -2.38
C GLU A 39 25.37 -6.90 -3.28
N ALA A 40 25.53 -7.07 -4.59
CA ALA A 40 25.50 -5.98 -5.54
C ALA A 40 24.09 -5.33 -5.63
N ILE A 41 23.02 -6.13 -5.57
CA ILE A 41 21.64 -5.63 -5.51
C ILE A 41 21.39 -4.84 -4.22
N ASP A 42 21.83 -5.35 -3.08
CA ASP A 42 21.68 -4.69 -1.79
C ASP A 42 22.43 -3.34 -1.74
N ARG A 43 23.62 -3.27 -2.35
CA ARG A 43 24.35 -2.00 -2.52
C ARG A 43 23.57 -0.99 -3.37
N CYS A 44 22.96 -1.43 -4.47
CA CYS A 44 22.13 -0.56 -5.30
C CYS A 44 20.89 -0.06 -4.52
N LEU A 45 20.23 -0.92 -3.75
CA LEU A 45 19.09 -0.52 -2.90
C LEU A 45 19.49 0.50 -1.84
N ALA A 46 20.61 0.28 -1.16
CA ALA A 46 21.14 1.24 -0.18
C ALA A 46 21.48 2.59 -0.82
N ALA A 47 22.09 2.58 -2.01
CA ALA A 47 22.42 3.80 -2.74
C ALA A 47 21.18 4.57 -3.21
N ILE A 48 20.11 3.88 -3.65
CA ILE A 48 18.82 4.50 -3.97
C ILE A 48 18.22 5.18 -2.73
N SER A 49 18.26 4.51 -1.57
CA SER A 49 17.78 5.09 -0.30
C SER A 49 18.56 6.33 0.08
N THR A 50 19.89 6.27 0.02
CA THR A 50 20.76 7.41 0.31
C THR A 50 20.47 8.60 -0.63
N LEU A 51 20.27 8.34 -1.92
CA LEU A 51 19.94 9.39 -2.89
C LEU A 51 18.57 10.04 -2.59
N SER A 52 17.60 9.24 -2.12
CA SER A 52 16.30 9.74 -1.66
C SER A 52 16.42 10.62 -0.43
N ASP A 53 17.25 10.24 0.54
CA ASP A 53 17.46 11.02 1.76
C ASP A 53 18.17 12.33 1.46
N VAL A 54 19.14 12.34 0.55
CA VAL A 54 19.80 13.57 0.06
C VAL A 54 18.79 14.55 -0.56
N VAL A 55 17.79 14.09 -1.30
CA VAL A 55 16.72 14.96 -1.85
C VAL A 55 15.80 15.48 -0.75
N LYS A 56 15.46 14.65 0.25
CA LYS A 56 14.67 15.10 1.43
C LYS A 56 15.40 16.18 2.22
N ASP A 57 16.69 15.99 2.49
CA ASP A 57 17.50 16.96 3.24
C ASP A 57 17.61 18.29 2.48
N ALA A 58 17.66 18.24 1.14
CA ALA A 58 17.68 19.39 0.29
C ALA A 58 16.32 20.10 0.12
N SER A 59 15.23 19.51 0.63
CA SER A 59 13.86 20.00 0.45
C SER A 59 13.64 21.42 0.97
N SER A 60 14.45 21.88 1.94
CA SER A 60 14.36 23.23 2.51
C SER A 60 14.76 24.36 1.54
N TYR A 61 15.58 24.06 0.52
CA TYR A 61 16.08 25.05 -0.44
C TYR A 61 15.79 24.70 -1.91
N LEU A 62 15.28 23.51 -2.18
CA LEU A 62 14.87 23.09 -3.54
C LEU A 62 13.43 23.48 -3.83
N PRO A 63 13.13 24.03 -5.03
CA PRO A 63 11.75 24.24 -5.47
C PRO A 63 10.96 22.92 -5.50
N ALA A 64 9.67 22.99 -5.21
CA ALA A 64 8.79 21.82 -5.21
C ALA A 64 8.77 21.05 -6.54
N TYR A 65 8.90 21.78 -7.66
CA TYR A 65 9.01 21.19 -8.99
C TYR A 65 10.27 20.30 -9.12
N ASP A 66 11.43 20.81 -8.66
CA ASP A 66 12.70 20.09 -8.75
C ASP A 66 12.68 18.87 -7.82
N GLN A 67 12.11 18.98 -6.61
CA GLN A 67 11.94 17.85 -5.68
C GLN A 67 11.11 16.73 -6.32
N ARG A 68 10.04 17.07 -7.04
CA ARG A 68 9.21 16.10 -7.76
C ARG A 68 10.00 15.42 -8.87
N SER A 69 10.72 16.20 -9.68
CA SER A 69 11.55 15.67 -10.77
C SER A 69 12.62 14.70 -10.26
N TYR A 70 13.31 15.04 -9.17
CA TYR A 70 14.30 14.14 -8.55
C TYR A 70 13.66 12.88 -8.00
N SER A 71 12.49 12.99 -7.37
CA SER A 71 11.75 11.83 -6.86
C SER A 71 11.31 10.89 -7.97
N GLU A 72 10.89 11.41 -9.12
CA GLU A 72 10.54 10.61 -10.31
C GLU A 72 11.76 9.90 -10.89
N GLN A 73 12.92 10.55 -10.95
CA GLN A 73 14.17 9.95 -11.40
C GLN A 73 14.64 8.82 -10.47
N ILE A 74 14.56 9.01 -9.15
CA ILE A 74 14.89 7.96 -8.15
C ILE A 74 13.94 6.77 -8.31
N ARG A 75 12.65 7.03 -8.55
CA ARG A 75 11.68 5.98 -8.82
C ARG A 75 12.04 5.18 -10.08
N GLY A 76 12.47 5.86 -11.14
CA GLY A 76 12.95 5.21 -12.36
C GLY A 76 14.10 4.24 -12.10
N LEU A 77 15.05 4.60 -11.23
CA LEU A 77 16.14 3.70 -10.81
C LEU A 77 15.62 2.46 -10.07
N SER A 78 14.64 2.64 -9.18
CA SER A 78 14.02 1.53 -8.44
C SER A 78 13.28 0.57 -9.36
N ASP A 79 12.54 1.10 -10.33
CA ASP A 79 11.81 0.31 -11.32
C ASP A 79 12.78 -0.48 -12.21
N LYS A 80 13.86 0.17 -12.69
CA LYS A 80 14.92 -0.44 -13.49
C LYS A 80 15.65 -1.58 -12.73
N LEU A 81 15.96 -1.36 -11.45
CA LEU A 81 16.54 -2.38 -10.59
C LEU A 81 15.60 -3.58 -10.42
N SER A 82 14.31 -3.33 -10.24
CA SER A 82 13.28 -4.37 -10.11
C SER A 82 13.16 -5.22 -11.39
N GLU A 83 13.20 -4.59 -12.57
CA GLU A 83 13.16 -5.29 -13.85
C GLU A 83 14.38 -6.18 -14.06
N ILE A 84 15.58 -5.64 -13.82
CA ILE A 84 16.84 -6.39 -13.95
C ILE A 84 16.84 -7.55 -12.95
N ARG A 85 16.41 -7.33 -11.70
CA ARG A 85 16.30 -8.39 -10.68
C ARG A 85 15.38 -9.52 -11.13
N LYS A 86 14.23 -9.21 -11.73
CA LYS A 86 13.31 -10.22 -12.29
C LYS A 86 13.95 -11.01 -13.44
N ALA A 87 14.73 -10.33 -14.28
CA ALA A 87 15.40 -10.95 -15.43
C ALA A 87 16.54 -11.91 -15.04
N ILE A 88 17.29 -11.57 -13.98
CA ILE A 88 18.48 -12.36 -13.54
C ILE A 88 18.16 -13.41 -12.47
N THR A 89 16.94 -13.40 -11.89
CA THR A 89 16.51 -14.43 -10.94
C THR A 89 16.01 -15.66 -11.70
N PRO A 90 16.61 -16.86 -11.55
CA PRO A 90 16.13 -18.05 -12.23
C PRO A 90 14.69 -18.36 -11.79
N LYS A 91 13.79 -18.59 -12.73
CA LYS A 91 12.44 -19.11 -12.41
C LYS A 91 12.62 -20.50 -11.77
N GLN A 92 12.46 -20.58 -10.46
CA GLN A 92 12.42 -21.88 -9.78
C GLN A 92 11.22 -22.67 -10.30
N LYS A 93 11.48 -23.71 -11.10
CA LYS A 93 10.51 -24.73 -11.41
C LYS A 93 10.32 -25.56 -10.15
N PHE A 94 9.22 -25.35 -9.44
CA PHE A 94 8.81 -26.23 -8.35
C PHE A 94 8.48 -27.60 -8.94
N SER A 95 9.42 -28.55 -8.80
CA SER A 95 9.18 -29.96 -9.05
C SER A 95 8.72 -30.60 -7.74
N PHE A 96 7.43 -30.90 -7.63
CA PHE A 96 6.88 -31.74 -6.57
C PHE A 96 7.34 -33.18 -6.82
N LYS A 97 8.42 -33.63 -6.14
CA LYS A 97 8.80 -35.02 -6.09
C LYS A 97 8.20 -35.63 -4.82
N SER A 98 7.07 -36.32 -5.00
CA SER A 98 6.49 -37.19 -3.98
C SER A 98 7.49 -38.32 -3.72
N LYS A 99 7.96 -38.46 -2.46
CA LYS A 99 8.72 -39.62 -2.03
C LYS A 99 7.92 -40.31 -0.93
N GLY A 100 7.44 -41.52 -1.26
CA GLY A 100 6.73 -42.44 -0.40
C GLY A 100 7.57 -42.95 0.76
N LYS A 101 6.87 -43.46 1.71
CA LYS A 101 7.24 -44.22 2.90
C LYS A 101 8.39 -45.21 2.68
N ASP A 102 9.26 -45.38 3.71
CA ASP A 102 9.29 -46.60 4.55
C ASP A 102 10.41 -46.56 5.61
N THR A 103 9.98 -46.87 6.82
CA THR A 103 10.50 -47.74 7.90
C THR A 103 11.90 -47.60 8.49
N ALA A 104 11.87 -47.30 9.79
CA ALA A 104 12.31 -48.13 10.94
C ALA A 104 13.76 -48.09 11.44
N ALA A 105 13.84 -47.88 12.75
CA ALA A 105 14.74 -48.48 13.76
C ALA A 105 16.21 -47.92 13.83
N THR A 106 16.83 -47.68 14.90
CA THR A 106 16.76 -48.03 16.34
C THR A 106 18.08 -47.61 17.01
N ILE A 107 18.03 -47.15 18.30
CA ILE A 107 19.07 -47.25 19.36
C ILE A 107 20.34 -46.34 19.22
N GLY A 108 20.86 -45.64 20.15
CA GLY A 108 20.81 -45.57 21.60
C GLY A 108 22.03 -44.85 22.12
N GLY A 109 21.94 -44.36 23.33
CA GLY A 109 23.06 -44.25 24.29
C GLY A 109 23.77 -42.90 24.35
N ALA A 110 23.51 -42.10 25.24
CA ALA A 110 23.83 -42.01 26.67
C ALA A 110 25.04 -41.14 27.04
N MET A 111 24.77 -40.18 27.85
CA MET A 111 25.42 -39.77 29.11
C MET A 111 26.63 -38.83 29.18
N LYS A 112 26.37 -37.80 29.99
CA LYS A 112 27.16 -37.20 31.10
C LYS A 112 28.28 -36.24 30.70
N SER A 113 28.58 -35.20 31.41
CA SER A 113 28.14 -34.51 32.65
C SER A 113 29.06 -33.30 32.91
N SER A 114 28.48 -32.26 33.58
CA SER A 114 29.11 -31.39 34.59
C SER A 114 30.39 -30.61 34.20
N SER A 115 30.56 -29.33 34.53
CA SER A 115 30.45 -28.59 35.81
C SER A 115 30.79 -27.09 35.63
N VAL A 116 30.01 -26.25 36.24
CA VAL A 116 30.30 -25.14 37.15
C VAL A 116 31.51 -24.22 36.92
N SER A 117 31.27 -22.92 36.72
CA SER A 117 31.64 -21.81 37.61
C SER A 117 31.40 -20.43 36.99
N SER A 118 30.84 -19.53 37.81
CA SER A 118 30.52 -18.09 37.56
C SER A 118 31.69 -17.20 38.03
N PRO A 119 31.52 -15.83 38.03
CA PRO A 119 31.48 -14.84 36.95
C PRO A 119 32.68 -13.86 37.03
N PRO A 120 32.81 -12.87 36.15
CA PRO A 120 32.52 -11.49 36.48
C PRO A 120 32.02 -10.56 35.35
N ALA A 121 31.32 -9.57 35.72
CA ALA A 121 30.82 -8.26 35.31
C ALA A 121 31.45 -7.49 34.10
N PRO A 122 30.92 -6.31 33.70
CA PRO A 122 30.00 -6.16 32.56
C PRO A 122 30.71 -5.51 31.35
N GLN A 123 30.45 -6.01 30.19
CA GLN A 123 30.79 -5.33 28.93
C GLN A 123 29.52 -5.00 28.16
N THR A 124 29.46 -3.75 27.77
CA THR A 124 28.47 -3.14 26.87
C THR A 124 28.16 -4.03 25.70
N ALA A 125 27.01 -4.62 25.71
CA ALA A 125 26.49 -5.42 24.62
C ALA A 125 25.97 -4.47 23.50
N SER A 126 26.71 -4.43 22.40
CA SER A 126 26.17 -4.11 21.09
C SER A 126 25.16 -5.21 20.75
N THR A 127 23.91 -4.98 20.93
CA THR A 127 22.86 -5.85 20.46
C THR A 127 22.73 -5.69 18.96
N THR A 128 23.34 -6.60 18.24
CA THR A 128 22.92 -6.94 16.87
C THR A 128 21.47 -7.45 16.96
N PRO A 129 20.50 -6.86 16.27
CA PRO A 129 19.18 -7.44 16.21
C PRO A 129 19.25 -8.69 15.33
N THR A 130 19.10 -9.83 15.97
CA THR A 130 18.82 -11.11 15.31
C THR A 130 17.57 -10.93 14.45
N SER A 131 17.73 -11.15 13.15
CA SER A 131 16.68 -11.04 12.15
C SER A 131 15.70 -12.23 12.24
N ASP A 132 14.84 -12.22 13.25
CA ASP A 132 13.51 -12.80 13.13
C ASP A 132 12.55 -11.68 12.67
N GLN A 133 12.69 -11.27 11.40
CA GLN A 133 11.67 -10.51 10.74
C GLN A 133 10.46 -11.45 10.58
N LEU A 134 9.50 -11.26 11.48
CA LEU A 134 8.12 -11.66 11.26
C LEU A 134 7.75 -11.18 9.85
N LYS A 135 7.55 -12.10 8.92
CA LYS A 135 7.03 -11.80 7.59
C LYS A 135 5.64 -11.20 7.81
N ALA A 136 5.53 -9.89 7.70
CA ALA A 136 4.25 -9.24 7.60
C ALA A 136 3.59 -9.77 6.31
N ASP A 137 2.53 -10.54 6.44
CA ASP A 137 1.78 -11.06 5.30
C ASP A 137 0.98 -9.90 4.70
N ASN A 138 1.54 -9.24 3.70
CA ASN A 138 0.87 -8.16 2.98
C ASN A 138 -0.09 -8.74 1.94
N LEU A 139 -1.33 -8.24 1.89
CA LEU A 139 -2.25 -8.54 0.81
C LEU A 139 -2.07 -7.54 -0.33
N ILE A 140 -1.70 -8.04 -1.49
CA ILE A 140 -1.55 -7.23 -2.71
C ILE A 140 -2.56 -7.72 -3.73
N ILE A 141 -3.45 -6.82 -4.16
CA ILE A 141 -4.42 -7.05 -5.25
C ILE A 141 -4.11 -6.03 -6.34
N SER A 142 -3.68 -6.48 -7.50
CA SER A 142 -3.26 -5.57 -8.57
C SER A 142 -3.56 -6.11 -9.97
N ASN A 143 -3.55 -5.19 -10.96
CA ASN A 143 -3.72 -5.50 -12.37
C ASN A 143 -5.05 -6.22 -12.66
N LEU A 144 -6.16 -5.67 -12.14
CA LEU A 144 -7.50 -6.21 -12.34
C LEU A 144 -8.30 -5.36 -13.33
N SER A 145 -9.01 -6.02 -14.21
CA SER A 145 -9.99 -5.40 -15.09
C SER A 145 -11.24 -6.28 -15.17
N GLU A 146 -12.41 -5.67 -14.94
CA GLU A 146 -13.71 -6.33 -15.03
C GLU A 146 -13.85 -7.56 -14.11
N LYS A 147 -13.33 -7.45 -12.88
CA LYS A 147 -13.28 -8.54 -11.92
C LYS A 147 -14.13 -8.27 -10.68
N TYR A 148 -14.68 -9.36 -10.15
CA TYR A 148 -15.32 -9.40 -8.86
C TYR A 148 -14.44 -10.15 -7.88
N ILE A 149 -13.93 -9.46 -6.88
CA ILE A 149 -13.12 -10.06 -5.81
C ILE A 149 -13.90 -9.95 -4.51
N SER A 150 -14.25 -11.09 -3.94
CA SER A 150 -14.87 -11.18 -2.63
C SER A 150 -14.07 -12.12 -1.74
N HIS A 151 -13.41 -11.54 -0.75
CA HIS A 151 -12.77 -12.32 0.31
C HIS A 151 -13.80 -12.58 1.41
N THR A 152 -14.46 -13.72 1.34
CA THR A 152 -15.43 -14.17 2.37
C THR A 152 -14.77 -14.73 3.63
N GLN A 153 -13.51 -15.13 3.52
CA GLN A 153 -12.70 -15.56 4.66
C GLN A 153 -11.51 -14.62 4.80
N PRO A 154 -11.19 -14.16 6.01
CA PRO A 154 -9.95 -13.45 6.22
C PRO A 154 -8.81 -14.36 5.74
N PRO A 155 -7.83 -13.84 4.98
CA PRO A 155 -6.61 -14.58 4.80
C PRO A 155 -6.10 -14.96 6.19
N SER A 156 -5.45 -16.12 6.32
CA SER A 156 -4.87 -16.57 7.60
C SER A 156 -3.73 -15.64 8.03
N LEU A 157 -4.05 -14.37 8.21
CA LEU A 157 -3.13 -13.32 8.61
C LEU A 157 -3.05 -13.31 10.13
N ALA A 158 -2.07 -14.00 10.65
CA ALA A 158 -1.87 -14.17 12.09
C ALA A 158 -1.23 -12.95 12.77
N SER A 159 -1.02 -11.82 12.09
CA SER A 159 -0.33 -10.67 12.69
C SER A 159 -1.02 -9.33 12.43
N SER A 160 -1.16 -8.54 13.48
CA SER A 160 -1.70 -7.16 13.47
C SER A 160 -0.84 -6.12 12.71
N THR A 161 0.13 -6.55 11.91
CA THR A 161 1.08 -5.70 11.17
C THR A 161 0.95 -5.81 9.66
N SER A 162 -0.07 -6.53 9.17
CA SER A 162 -0.30 -6.69 7.72
C SER A 162 -0.73 -5.39 7.06
N SER A 163 -0.33 -5.17 5.82
CA SER A 163 -0.79 -4.04 5.02
C SER A 163 -1.56 -4.49 3.77
N LEU A 164 -2.48 -3.64 3.31
CA LEU A 164 -3.24 -3.83 2.10
C LEU A 164 -2.71 -2.92 0.99
N LEU A 165 -2.45 -3.48 -0.18
CA LEU A 165 -2.17 -2.72 -1.40
C LEU A 165 -3.15 -3.10 -2.50
N LEU A 166 -3.93 -2.11 -2.96
CA LEU A 166 -4.78 -2.21 -4.14
C LEU A 166 -4.19 -1.31 -5.23
N SER A 167 -3.84 -1.87 -6.40
CA SER A 167 -3.27 -1.04 -7.47
C SER A 167 -3.66 -1.50 -8.86
N ASP A 168 -3.76 -0.52 -9.78
CA ASP A 168 -4.00 -0.78 -11.20
C ASP A 168 -5.29 -1.60 -11.43
N ILE A 169 -6.42 -1.05 -10.92
CA ILE A 169 -7.72 -1.70 -10.93
C ILE A 169 -8.68 -0.88 -11.80
N SER A 170 -9.37 -1.55 -12.69
CA SER A 170 -10.38 -0.92 -13.54
C SER A 170 -11.68 -1.73 -13.60
N THR A 171 -12.81 -1.04 -13.63
CA THR A 171 -14.14 -1.63 -13.83
C THR A 171 -14.37 -2.89 -12.98
N SER A 172 -14.00 -2.82 -11.68
CA SER A 172 -13.97 -3.98 -10.81
C SER A 172 -14.68 -3.73 -9.47
N ILE A 173 -15.10 -4.81 -8.83
CA ILE A 173 -15.71 -4.78 -7.51
C ILE A 173 -14.83 -5.54 -6.55
N ILE A 174 -14.40 -4.88 -5.46
CA ILE A 174 -13.60 -5.49 -4.41
C ILE A 174 -14.35 -5.40 -3.09
N LEU A 175 -14.69 -6.54 -2.53
CA LEU A 175 -15.35 -6.67 -1.23
C LEU A 175 -14.42 -7.35 -0.25
N LEU A 176 -13.93 -6.63 0.75
CA LEU A 176 -13.20 -7.21 1.86
C LEU A 176 -14.17 -7.56 3.01
N PRO A 177 -13.90 -8.63 3.77
CA PRO A 177 -14.77 -9.03 4.85
C PRO A 177 -14.72 -8.00 5.99
N THR A 178 -15.87 -7.76 6.61
CA THR A 178 -15.93 -7.07 7.91
C THR A 178 -15.68 -8.12 8.98
N THR A 179 -14.66 -7.92 9.79
CA THR A 179 -14.27 -8.80 10.88
C THR A 179 -14.33 -8.06 12.21
N LYS A 180 -14.47 -8.80 13.32
CA LYS A 180 -14.47 -8.18 14.66
C LYS A 180 -13.13 -7.50 14.98
N THR A 181 -12.05 -8.01 14.42
CA THR A 181 -10.70 -7.44 14.51
C THR A 181 -10.25 -7.03 13.12
N PRO A 182 -9.74 -5.81 12.92
CA PRO A 182 -9.22 -5.36 11.64
C PRO A 182 -8.12 -6.28 11.11
N LEU A 183 -8.10 -6.47 9.79
CA LEU A 183 -7.13 -7.33 9.12
C LEU A 183 -5.81 -6.63 8.82
N PHE A 184 -5.87 -5.30 8.63
CA PHE A 184 -4.74 -4.52 8.16
C PHE A 184 -4.50 -3.31 9.07
N SER A 185 -3.22 -3.07 9.38
CA SER A 185 -2.77 -1.89 10.11
C SER A 185 -2.67 -0.64 9.23
N SER A 186 -2.65 -0.81 7.92
CA SER A 186 -2.63 0.28 6.95
C SER A 186 -3.10 -0.18 5.57
N ALA A 187 -3.51 0.77 4.73
CA ALA A 187 -3.85 0.48 3.34
C ALA A 187 -3.33 1.55 2.38
N ALA A 188 -2.97 1.10 1.18
CA ALA A 188 -2.68 1.95 0.04
C ALA A 188 -3.54 1.54 -1.16
N VAL A 189 -4.22 2.51 -1.78
CA VAL A 189 -5.04 2.33 -2.97
C VAL A 189 -4.51 3.25 -4.06
N LYS A 190 -4.14 2.71 -5.20
CA LYS A 190 -3.49 3.47 -6.25
C LYS A 190 -3.99 3.10 -7.64
N ASN A 191 -4.23 4.11 -8.47
CA ASN A 191 -4.63 3.94 -9.87
C ASN A 191 -5.86 3.04 -10.01
N VAL A 192 -7.01 3.53 -9.51
CA VAL A 192 -8.30 2.81 -9.55
C VAL A 192 -9.30 3.62 -10.36
N THR A 193 -9.95 2.96 -11.31
CA THR A 193 -10.94 3.59 -12.18
C THR A 193 -12.22 2.78 -12.28
N ASN A 194 -13.37 3.46 -12.36
CA ASN A 194 -14.69 2.86 -12.59
C ASN A 194 -14.97 1.65 -11.68
N SER A 195 -14.62 1.73 -10.38
CA SER A 195 -14.62 0.57 -9.50
C SER A 195 -15.33 0.84 -8.18
N LEU A 196 -15.81 -0.22 -7.57
CA LEU A 196 -16.43 -0.20 -6.24
C LEU A 196 -15.53 -0.92 -5.24
N LEU A 197 -15.10 -0.21 -4.20
CA LEU A 197 -14.23 -0.73 -3.15
C LEU A 197 -14.96 -0.75 -1.82
N PHE A 198 -15.23 -1.93 -1.30
CA PHE A 198 -15.87 -2.15 -0.01
C PHE A 198 -14.83 -2.62 1.01
N LEU A 199 -14.26 -1.69 1.77
CA LEU A 199 -13.15 -1.90 2.70
C LEU A 199 -13.56 -1.69 4.17
N SER A 200 -14.85 -1.63 4.45
CA SER A 200 -15.37 -1.38 5.79
C SER A 200 -14.91 -2.44 6.79
N GLY A 201 -14.38 -2.03 7.93
CA GLY A 201 -13.93 -2.92 9.00
C GLY A 201 -12.63 -3.69 8.73
N ALA A 202 -12.02 -3.51 7.57
CA ALA A 202 -10.78 -4.22 7.24
C ALA A 202 -9.50 -3.51 7.73
N ILE A 203 -9.57 -2.19 8.00
CA ILE A 203 -8.38 -1.36 8.24
C ILE A 203 -8.47 -0.70 9.61
N ASN A 204 -7.44 -0.86 10.44
CA ASN A 204 -7.28 -0.14 11.71
C ASN A 204 -6.01 0.71 11.66
N GLY A 205 -6.05 1.79 10.88
CA GLY A 205 -4.90 2.68 10.71
C GLY A 205 -5.10 3.64 9.55
N PRO A 206 -4.01 4.15 8.96
CA PRO A 206 -4.09 5.07 7.84
C PRO A 206 -4.45 4.38 6.52
N ILE A 207 -5.24 5.08 5.70
CA ILE A 207 -5.42 4.76 4.29
C ILE A 207 -4.90 5.90 3.42
N HIS A 208 -4.12 5.55 2.41
CA HIS A 208 -3.63 6.45 1.38
C HIS A 208 -4.23 6.08 0.03
N LEU A 209 -4.92 7.05 -0.59
CA LEU A 209 -5.57 6.88 -1.89
C LEU A 209 -4.92 7.82 -2.90
N THR A 210 -4.54 7.31 -4.07
CA THR A 210 -3.88 8.10 -5.10
C THR A 210 -4.38 7.71 -6.49
N LEU A 211 -4.68 8.69 -7.34
CA LEU A 211 -5.12 8.46 -8.72
C LEU A 211 -6.43 7.66 -8.81
N LEU A 212 -7.47 8.10 -8.09
CA LEU A 212 -8.80 7.50 -8.20
C LEU A 212 -9.67 8.27 -9.20
N ARG A 213 -10.41 7.54 -10.03
CA ARG A 213 -11.32 8.11 -11.03
C ARG A 213 -12.65 7.34 -11.07
N ASN A 214 -13.77 8.05 -11.02
CA ASN A 214 -15.11 7.44 -11.12
C ASN A 214 -15.24 6.22 -10.20
N THR A 215 -14.95 6.37 -8.93
CA THR A 215 -14.84 5.26 -7.98
C THR A 215 -15.70 5.53 -6.76
N THR A 216 -16.38 4.51 -6.28
CA THR A 216 -17.07 4.55 -4.98
C THR A 216 -16.29 3.71 -3.98
N ILE A 217 -16.00 4.29 -2.80
CA ILE A 217 -15.28 3.61 -1.73
C ILE A 217 -16.04 3.68 -0.42
N LEU A 218 -16.14 2.54 0.27
CA LEU A 218 -16.66 2.42 1.62
C LEU A 218 -15.52 2.00 2.54
N VAL A 219 -15.18 2.81 3.54
CA VAL A 219 -14.02 2.55 4.39
C VAL A 219 -14.20 3.10 5.80
N ALA A 220 -13.76 2.30 6.80
CA ALA A 220 -13.46 2.75 8.15
C ALA A 220 -11.94 2.80 8.32
N CYS A 221 -11.39 3.90 8.86
CA CYS A 221 -9.95 4.10 9.03
C CYS A 221 -9.65 5.15 10.12
N GLN A 222 -8.44 5.12 10.67
CA GLN A 222 -8.02 6.13 11.63
C GLN A 222 -7.62 7.44 10.95
N GLN A 223 -6.99 7.36 9.78
CA GLN A 223 -6.57 8.52 9.00
C GLN A 223 -6.89 8.28 7.52
N PHE A 224 -7.53 9.28 6.91
CA PHE A 224 -7.87 9.26 5.49
C PHE A 224 -7.07 10.33 4.74
N ARG A 225 -6.31 9.91 3.73
CA ARG A 225 -5.55 10.81 2.87
C ARG A 225 -5.78 10.44 1.41
N MET A 226 -6.24 11.41 0.61
CA MET A 226 -6.52 11.20 -0.81
C MET A 226 -5.83 12.27 -1.66
N HIS A 227 -5.12 11.82 -2.67
CA HIS A 227 -4.38 12.69 -3.59
C HIS A 227 -4.74 12.35 -5.04
N ASP A 228 -4.88 13.39 -5.88
CA ASP A 228 -5.16 13.27 -7.30
C ASP A 228 -6.36 12.35 -7.60
N ALA A 229 -7.53 12.72 -7.04
CA ALA A 229 -8.76 11.96 -7.23
C ALA A 229 -9.83 12.81 -7.93
N LYS A 230 -10.65 12.17 -8.78
CA LYS A 230 -11.73 12.85 -9.50
C LYS A 230 -12.98 11.99 -9.61
N ASN A 231 -14.14 12.60 -9.37
CA ASN A 231 -15.45 11.93 -9.37
C ASN A 231 -15.47 10.72 -8.42
N VAL A 232 -15.18 10.94 -7.14
CA VAL A 232 -15.12 9.87 -6.15
C VAL A 232 -16.21 10.08 -5.11
N ASP A 233 -16.96 9.03 -4.83
CA ASP A 233 -17.92 8.96 -3.74
C ASP A 233 -17.31 8.18 -2.58
N VAL A 234 -17.26 8.80 -1.39
CA VAL A 234 -16.59 8.25 -0.21
C VAL A 234 -17.60 8.09 0.91
N TYR A 235 -17.91 6.85 1.28
CA TYR A 235 -18.64 6.51 2.49
C TYR A 235 -17.62 6.22 3.58
N LEU A 236 -17.55 7.13 4.57
CA LEU A 236 -16.41 7.19 5.48
C LEU A 236 -16.81 7.10 6.94
N LEU A 237 -16.08 6.31 7.70
CA LEU A 237 -15.93 6.40 9.13
C LEU A 237 -14.45 6.67 9.42
N CYS A 238 -14.15 7.85 9.98
CA CYS A 238 -12.75 8.25 10.21
C CYS A 238 -12.62 8.95 11.56
N SER A 239 -11.67 8.50 12.38
CA SER A 239 -11.39 9.07 13.70
C SER A 239 -10.57 10.35 13.67
N SER A 240 -10.03 10.74 12.53
CA SER A 240 -9.37 12.03 12.32
C SER A 240 -9.97 12.76 11.12
N ARG A 241 -9.68 14.05 11.00
CA ARG A 241 -10.12 14.86 9.88
C ARG A 241 -9.56 14.29 8.57
N PRO A 242 -10.41 13.98 7.58
CA PRO A 242 -9.94 13.53 6.27
C PRO A 242 -9.16 14.62 5.56
N ILE A 243 -8.09 14.24 4.86
CA ILE A 243 -7.25 15.16 4.10
C ILE A 243 -7.34 14.82 2.62
N ILE A 244 -7.60 15.83 1.79
CA ILE A 244 -7.54 15.72 0.33
C ILE A 244 -6.54 16.70 -0.26
N GLU A 245 -5.96 16.36 -1.40
CA GLU A 245 -5.02 17.19 -2.14
C GLU A 245 -5.13 16.90 -3.64
N ASP A 246 -5.15 17.93 -4.48
CA ASP A 246 -5.31 17.82 -5.96
C ASP A 246 -6.55 17.01 -6.38
N CYS A 247 -7.61 17.08 -5.61
CA CYS A 247 -8.86 16.37 -5.88
C CYS A 247 -9.88 17.28 -6.54
N SER A 248 -10.90 16.69 -7.17
CA SER A 248 -12.04 17.42 -7.72
C SER A 248 -13.30 16.55 -7.77
N ASN A 249 -14.45 17.17 -7.52
CA ASN A 249 -15.75 16.51 -7.56
C ASN A 249 -15.81 15.25 -6.66
N VAL A 250 -15.33 15.40 -5.43
CA VAL A 250 -15.39 14.37 -4.39
C VAL A 250 -16.60 14.58 -3.51
N ARG A 251 -17.35 13.53 -3.20
CA ARG A 251 -18.48 13.59 -2.30
C ARG A 251 -18.27 12.67 -1.11
N PHE A 252 -18.59 13.17 0.08
CA PHE A 252 -18.47 12.41 1.31
C PHE A 252 -19.86 12.12 1.89
N ALA A 253 -20.03 10.91 2.44
CA ALA A 253 -21.18 10.47 3.21
C ALA A 253 -20.72 9.68 4.44
N PRO A 254 -21.50 9.60 5.51
CA PRO A 254 -21.17 8.73 6.63
C PRO A 254 -21.24 7.26 6.21
N LEU A 255 -20.36 6.45 6.75
CA LEU A 255 -20.40 5.01 6.58
C LEU A 255 -21.50 4.43 7.52
N GLU A 256 -22.62 4.00 6.94
CA GLU A 256 -23.75 3.47 7.69
C GLU A 256 -23.75 1.94 7.82
N VAL A 257 -22.75 1.27 7.27
CA VAL A 257 -22.60 -0.18 7.39
C VAL A 257 -21.79 -0.53 8.63
N ASP A 258 -21.98 -1.76 9.11
CA ASP A 258 -21.20 -2.28 10.22
C ASP A 258 -19.70 -2.32 9.82
N ALA A 259 -18.88 -1.62 10.58
CA ALA A 259 -17.44 -1.55 10.42
C ALA A 259 -16.67 -2.43 11.42
N GLY A 260 -17.40 -3.13 12.31
CA GLY A 260 -16.83 -3.97 13.36
C GLY A 260 -16.74 -3.26 14.72
N GLY A 261 -16.64 -4.04 15.78
CA GLY A 261 -16.82 -3.56 17.17
C GLY A 261 -15.85 -2.48 17.64
N GLU A 262 -14.66 -2.38 17.05
CA GLU A 262 -13.69 -1.30 17.39
C GLU A 262 -14.16 0.09 16.96
N TRP A 263 -15.10 0.16 16.01
CA TRP A 263 -15.60 1.42 15.45
C TRP A 263 -16.91 1.91 16.08
N GLU A 264 -17.57 1.11 16.92
CA GLU A 264 -18.88 1.45 17.51
C GLU A 264 -18.85 2.70 18.40
N SER A 265 -17.72 2.98 19.05
CA SER A 265 -17.55 4.13 19.96
C SER A 265 -16.70 5.26 19.39
N VAL A 266 -16.33 5.18 18.12
CA VAL A 266 -15.46 6.17 17.47
C VAL A 266 -16.29 7.36 16.99
N GLU A 267 -15.90 8.59 17.38
CA GLU A 267 -16.45 9.81 16.79
C GLU A 267 -16.07 9.86 15.30
N ASN A 268 -17.08 9.98 14.45
CA ASN A 268 -16.86 9.99 13.01
C ASN A 268 -16.70 11.42 12.49
N LEU A 269 -15.50 11.79 12.06
CA LEU A 269 -15.17 13.11 11.52
C LEU A 269 -15.23 13.17 9.97
N TRP A 270 -16.07 12.35 9.36
CA TRP A 270 -16.18 12.15 7.91
C TRP A 270 -16.47 13.42 7.09
N ASP A 271 -17.16 14.39 7.67
CA ASP A 271 -17.57 15.66 7.05
C ASP A 271 -16.63 16.82 7.35
N GLN A 272 -15.58 16.61 8.16
CA GLN A 272 -14.61 17.62 8.53
C GLN A 272 -13.36 17.57 7.63
N VAL A 273 -13.59 17.65 6.33
CA VAL A 273 -12.54 17.46 5.31
C VAL A 273 -11.65 18.69 5.16
N ASP A 274 -10.34 18.48 5.23
CA ASP A 274 -9.32 19.49 4.96
C ASP A 274 -8.78 19.33 3.53
N ASP A 275 -8.96 20.36 2.70
CA ASP A 275 -8.33 20.42 1.38
C ASP A 275 -7.02 21.22 1.47
N PHE A 276 -5.89 20.53 1.44
CA PHE A 276 -4.59 21.14 1.69
C PHE A 276 -4.11 22.10 0.59
N LYS A 277 -4.69 22.02 -0.60
CA LYS A 277 -4.38 22.98 -1.68
C LYS A 277 -5.37 24.14 -1.80
N TRP A 278 -6.44 24.11 -1.02
CA TRP A 278 -7.39 25.21 -0.97
C TRP A 278 -6.99 26.23 0.09
N LEU A 279 -6.24 27.27 -0.33
CA LEU A 279 -5.71 28.31 0.56
C LEU A 279 -6.65 29.51 0.74
N LYS A 280 -7.84 29.49 0.13
CA LYS A 280 -8.81 30.58 0.22
C LYS A 280 -9.69 30.43 1.46
N SER A 281 -10.20 31.57 1.97
CA SER A 281 -11.25 31.55 2.98
C SER A 281 -12.56 31.01 2.39
N GLY A 282 -13.18 30.06 3.07
CA GLY A 282 -14.42 29.44 2.65
C GLY A 282 -14.26 27.97 2.24
N HIS A 283 -15.38 27.34 1.96
CA HIS A 283 -15.44 25.93 1.61
C HIS A 283 -14.71 25.66 0.27
N SER A 284 -13.96 24.58 0.19
CA SER A 284 -13.32 24.14 -1.04
C SER A 284 -14.38 23.67 -2.05
N PRO A 285 -14.31 24.06 -3.32
CA PRO A 285 -15.21 23.56 -4.37
C PRO A 285 -14.86 22.15 -4.84
N ASN A 286 -13.78 21.57 -4.33
CA ASN A 286 -13.27 20.28 -4.77
C ASN A 286 -13.99 19.09 -4.14
N TRP A 287 -14.74 19.35 -3.04
CA TRP A 287 -15.51 18.34 -2.36
C TRP A 287 -16.83 18.90 -1.81
N GLU A 288 -17.78 18.00 -1.55
CA GLU A 288 -19.06 18.33 -0.94
C GLU A 288 -19.58 17.18 -0.08
N VAL A 289 -20.50 17.49 0.83
CA VAL A 289 -21.29 16.49 1.55
C VAL A 289 -22.39 15.96 0.63
N MET A 290 -22.46 14.64 0.49
CA MET A 290 -23.49 13.99 -0.31
C MET A 290 -24.87 14.22 0.30
N ARG A 291 -25.84 14.66 -0.50
CA ARG A 291 -27.21 14.85 -0.06
C ARG A 291 -27.83 13.54 0.41
N GLU A 292 -28.68 13.57 1.43
CA GLU A 292 -29.25 12.35 2.02
C GLU A 292 -30.01 11.50 1.00
N GLU A 293 -30.75 12.13 0.11
CA GLU A 293 -31.52 11.45 -0.95
C GLU A 293 -30.63 10.78 -2.02
N GLU A 294 -29.37 11.14 -2.11
CA GLU A 294 -28.40 10.54 -3.04
C GLU A 294 -27.56 9.43 -2.39
N ARG A 295 -27.65 9.30 -1.06
CA ARG A 295 -26.90 8.28 -0.34
C ARG A 295 -27.49 6.90 -0.58
N ILE A 296 -26.61 5.95 -0.83
CA ILE A 296 -26.98 4.54 -0.89
C ILE A 296 -27.12 4.04 0.54
N GLY A 297 -28.31 3.60 0.89
CA GLY A 297 -28.64 3.21 2.25
C GLY A 297 -28.05 1.84 2.66
N ARG A 298 -28.09 1.59 3.98
CA ARG A 298 -27.57 0.36 4.60
C ARG A 298 -28.08 -0.94 3.93
N GLY A 299 -29.40 -0.99 3.62
CA GLY A 299 -30.01 -2.16 3.00
C GLY A 299 -29.45 -2.48 1.62
N GLU A 300 -29.16 -1.47 0.80
CA GLU A 300 -28.56 -1.65 -0.51
C GLU A 300 -27.09 -2.07 -0.40
N TRP A 301 -26.33 -1.52 0.53
CA TRP A 301 -24.97 -1.95 0.80
C TRP A 301 -24.90 -3.39 1.29
N SER A 302 -25.85 -3.82 2.10
CA SER A 302 -25.97 -5.24 2.51
C SER A 302 -26.21 -6.13 1.31
N ALA A 303 -27.09 -5.73 0.39
CA ALA A 303 -27.34 -6.47 -0.84
C ALA A 303 -26.10 -6.56 -1.74
N VAL A 304 -25.28 -5.51 -1.82
CA VAL A 304 -23.99 -5.55 -2.55
C VAL A 304 -23.01 -6.54 -1.91
N ARG A 305 -22.94 -6.59 -0.59
CA ARG A 305 -22.06 -7.53 0.13
C ARG A 305 -22.47 -8.99 -0.08
N GLU A 306 -23.76 -9.25 -0.19
CA GLU A 306 -24.32 -10.59 -0.40
C GLU A 306 -24.37 -10.98 -1.87
N TRP A 307 -24.19 -10.00 -2.77
CA TRP A 307 -24.22 -10.23 -4.20
C TRP A 307 -23.09 -11.19 -4.63
N ARG A 308 -23.40 -12.06 -5.57
CA ARG A 308 -22.45 -13.00 -6.19
C ARG A 308 -22.67 -12.99 -7.70
N VAL A 309 -21.60 -13.27 -8.43
CA VAL A 309 -21.68 -13.54 -9.86
C VAL A 309 -22.50 -14.80 -10.07
N GLY A 310 -23.63 -14.68 -10.80
CA GLY A 310 -24.48 -15.79 -11.16
C GLY A 310 -24.03 -16.52 -12.43
N ASP A 311 -24.98 -17.04 -13.19
CA ASP A 311 -24.71 -17.81 -14.43
C ASP A 311 -24.27 -16.95 -15.64
N GLN A 312 -24.30 -15.64 -15.51
CA GLN A 312 -23.85 -14.71 -16.56
C GLN A 312 -22.31 -14.54 -16.53
N LYS A 313 -21.77 -13.97 -17.62
CA LYS A 313 -20.34 -13.64 -17.66
C LYS A 313 -19.99 -12.64 -16.55
N GLU A 314 -18.86 -12.86 -15.87
CA GLU A 314 -18.41 -12.02 -14.74
C GLU A 314 -18.34 -10.54 -15.14
N GLU A 315 -17.84 -10.24 -16.31
CA GLU A 315 -17.69 -8.87 -16.83
C GLU A 315 -19.03 -8.14 -16.97
N ASP A 316 -20.06 -8.82 -17.51
CA ASP A 316 -21.41 -8.25 -17.67
C ASP A 316 -22.09 -8.04 -16.32
N ALA A 317 -21.91 -8.99 -15.41
CA ALA A 317 -22.41 -8.93 -14.04
C ALA A 317 -21.80 -7.75 -13.27
N VAL A 318 -20.48 -7.60 -13.32
CA VAL A 318 -19.73 -6.49 -12.70
C VAL A 318 -20.19 -5.16 -13.26
N ARG A 319 -20.24 -4.99 -14.59
CA ARG A 319 -20.70 -3.75 -15.21
C ARG A 319 -22.14 -3.41 -14.83
N GLY A 320 -23.02 -4.42 -14.74
CA GLY A 320 -24.41 -4.23 -14.29
C GLY A 320 -24.51 -3.62 -12.90
N VAL A 321 -23.72 -4.10 -11.94
CA VAL A 321 -23.65 -3.56 -10.58
C VAL A 321 -23.02 -2.16 -10.59
N LEU A 322 -21.90 -1.97 -11.27
CA LEU A 322 -21.17 -0.70 -11.27
C LEU A 322 -21.99 0.46 -11.84
N ARG A 323 -22.81 0.22 -12.87
CA ARG A 323 -23.73 1.25 -13.40
C ARG A 323 -24.68 1.83 -12.35
N LYS A 324 -25.03 1.07 -11.32
CA LYS A 324 -25.90 1.52 -10.24
C LYS A 324 -25.14 2.33 -9.19
N TYR A 325 -23.88 1.99 -8.93
CA TYR A 325 -23.14 2.49 -7.76
C TYR A 325 -21.99 3.44 -8.09
N ILE A 326 -21.75 3.72 -9.38
CA ILE A 326 -20.68 4.64 -9.81
C ILE A 326 -21.25 5.82 -10.58
N ARG A 327 -20.89 7.01 -10.16
CA ARG A 327 -21.22 8.26 -10.83
C ARG A 327 -20.56 8.32 -12.21
N GLY A 328 -21.32 8.68 -13.24
CA GLY A 328 -20.78 8.89 -14.60
C GLY A 328 -20.82 7.67 -15.53
N GLY A 329 -21.35 6.55 -15.05
CA GLY A 329 -21.51 5.32 -15.84
C GLY A 329 -20.19 4.57 -16.09
N VAL A 330 -20.32 3.29 -16.42
CA VAL A 330 -19.22 2.37 -16.83
C VAL A 330 -19.43 1.93 -18.26
#